data_a395d19a8ca094bb72afd5415cb8554c
#
_entry.id   a395d19a8ca094bb72afd5415cb8554c
#
_cell.length_a   1.000
_cell.length_b   1.000
_cell.length_c   1.000
_cell.angle_alpha   90.00
_cell.angle_beta   90.00
_cell.angle_gamma   90.00
#
_symmetry.space_group_name_H-M   'P 1'
#
loop_
_entity.id
_entity.type
_entity.pdbx_description
1 polymer ?
#
loop_
_entity_poly.entity_id
_entity_poly.type
_entity_poly.pdbx_seq_one_letter_code
_entity_poly.pdbx_strand_id
1 'polypeptide(L)'
;MEYRGIDVSAWQGEIDWKKVADVGTEFAIIRITEAGNNVDAYFERNYNGCVDYGIPAGVYKFSYALSVAAVRQEAERVVDILRERQLRYPVFLDLEYSNQRRLGQKMIERLAEEFRRIVVDG
;
A
#
# COMPACT_ATOMS: atom_id res chain seq x y z
N MET A 1 -8.30 22.46 -6.80
CA MET A 1 -7.91 21.63 -7.95
C MET A 1 -8.09 20.16 -7.56
N GLU A 2 -8.83 19.42 -8.34
CA GLU A 2 -9.04 18.00 -8.09
C GLU A 2 -8.03 17.17 -8.89
N TYR A 3 -7.44 16.17 -8.23
CA TYR A 3 -6.54 15.22 -8.85
C TYR A 3 -7.27 13.91 -9.11
N ARG A 4 -7.04 13.34 -10.30
CA ARG A 4 -7.61 12.04 -10.66
C ARG A 4 -6.64 10.94 -10.30
N GLY A 5 -7.05 10.07 -9.37
CA GLY A 5 -6.26 8.94 -8.96
C GLY A 5 -7.05 7.64 -8.97
N ILE A 6 -6.31 6.53 -8.92
CA ILE A 6 -6.89 5.19 -8.80
C ILE A 6 -6.17 4.44 -7.68
N ASP A 7 -6.88 3.51 -7.04
CA ASP A 7 -6.27 2.50 -6.19
C ASP A 7 -6.42 1.12 -6.86
N VAL A 8 -5.38 0.32 -6.81
CA VAL A 8 -5.32 -0.94 -7.55
C VAL A 8 -4.68 -2.06 -6.75
N SER A 9 -5.13 -3.29 -7.01
CA SER A 9 -4.62 -4.50 -6.40
C SER A 9 -4.77 -5.66 -7.37
N ALA A 10 -4.44 -6.87 -6.92
CA ALA A 10 -4.67 -8.10 -7.68
C ALA A 10 -6.16 -8.32 -8.00
N TRP A 11 -7.07 -7.72 -7.24
CA TRP A 11 -8.51 -7.83 -7.46
C TRP A 11 -8.96 -7.27 -8.82
N GLN A 12 -8.27 -6.25 -9.34
CA GLN A 12 -8.55 -5.70 -10.66
C GLN A 12 -7.93 -6.51 -11.81
N GLY A 13 -7.05 -7.48 -11.48
CA GLY A 13 -6.34 -8.27 -12.47
C GLY A 13 -5.32 -7.44 -13.26
N GLU A 14 -5.09 -7.83 -14.50
CA GLU A 14 -4.20 -7.09 -15.39
C GLU A 14 -4.80 -5.75 -15.80
N ILE A 15 -4.03 -4.68 -15.54
CA ILE A 15 -4.44 -3.32 -15.88
C ILE A 15 -3.73 -2.88 -17.15
N ASP A 16 -4.49 -2.29 -18.07
CA ASP A 16 -3.92 -1.65 -19.25
C ASP A 16 -3.46 -0.24 -18.86
N TRP A 17 -2.21 -0.11 -18.45
CA TRP A 17 -1.65 1.13 -17.96
C TRP A 17 -1.58 2.23 -19.01
N LYS A 18 -1.50 1.86 -20.29
CA LYS A 18 -1.58 2.84 -21.38
C LYS A 18 -2.93 3.55 -21.37
N LYS A 19 -4.02 2.80 -21.24
CA LYS A 19 -5.36 3.38 -21.14
C LYS A 19 -5.54 4.23 -19.90
N VAL A 20 -4.98 3.79 -18.78
CA VAL A 20 -5.02 4.56 -17.53
C VAL A 20 -4.32 5.91 -17.70
N ALA A 21 -3.17 5.93 -18.35
CA ALA A 21 -2.45 7.18 -18.65
C ALA A 21 -3.22 8.05 -19.65
N ASP A 22 -3.77 7.44 -20.70
CA ASP A 22 -4.48 8.15 -21.78
C ASP A 22 -5.73 8.90 -21.28
N VAL A 23 -6.38 8.41 -20.23
CA VAL A 23 -7.55 9.10 -19.65
C VAL A 23 -7.18 10.18 -18.65
N GLY A 24 -5.89 10.49 -18.48
CA GLY A 24 -5.43 11.59 -17.62
C GLY A 24 -5.33 11.25 -16.14
N THR A 25 -5.09 10.00 -15.80
CA THR A 25 -4.85 9.61 -14.41
C THR A 25 -3.58 10.27 -13.89
N GLU A 26 -3.68 10.95 -12.75
CA GLU A 26 -2.60 11.77 -12.21
C GLU A 26 -1.76 11.05 -11.15
N PHE A 27 -2.32 10.02 -10.50
CA PHE A 27 -1.60 9.20 -9.53
C PHE A 27 -2.27 7.83 -9.37
N ALA A 28 -1.53 6.89 -8.80
CA ALA A 28 -2.06 5.56 -8.45
C ALA A 28 -1.57 5.17 -7.06
N ILE A 29 -2.44 4.53 -6.28
CA ILE A 29 -2.09 3.94 -4.99
C ILE A 29 -2.21 2.43 -5.14
N ILE A 30 -1.10 1.72 -4.99
CA ILE A 30 -0.98 0.31 -5.33
C ILE A 30 -0.96 -0.54 -4.07
N ARG A 31 -1.79 -1.58 -4.01
CA ARG A 31 -1.71 -2.54 -2.91
C ARG A 31 -0.37 -3.27 -2.96
N ILE A 32 0.35 -3.27 -1.84
CA ILE A 32 1.69 -3.83 -1.78
C ILE A 32 1.73 -5.30 -1.34
N THR A 33 0.85 -5.69 -0.40
CA THR A 33 0.82 -7.07 0.11
C THR A 33 -0.60 -7.62 0.17
N GLU A 34 -0.69 -8.95 0.14
CA GLU A 34 -1.92 -9.70 0.34
C GLU A 34 -1.99 -10.27 1.77
N ALA A 35 -3.06 -11.00 2.08
CA ALA A 35 -3.18 -11.74 3.32
C ALA A 35 -1.96 -12.65 3.53
N GLY A 36 -1.52 -12.82 4.78
CA GLY A 36 -0.31 -13.57 5.08
C GLY A 36 0.97 -12.79 4.84
N ASN A 37 0.86 -11.48 4.61
CA ASN A 37 1.99 -10.57 4.41
C ASN A 37 2.84 -10.88 3.15
N ASN A 38 2.26 -11.57 2.18
CA ASN A 38 2.88 -11.86 0.90
C ASN A 38 2.74 -10.66 -0.04
N VAL A 39 3.68 -10.49 -0.97
CA VAL A 39 3.58 -9.44 -1.98
C VAL A 39 2.32 -9.66 -2.83
N ASP A 40 1.54 -8.59 -3.06
CA ASP A 40 0.38 -8.66 -3.94
C ASP A 40 0.82 -9.17 -5.32
N ALA A 41 0.07 -10.12 -5.88
CA ALA A 41 0.46 -10.81 -7.12
C ALA A 41 0.67 -9.86 -8.31
N TYR A 42 0.04 -8.71 -8.30
CA TYR A 42 0.16 -7.71 -9.36
C TYR A 42 0.94 -6.47 -8.95
N PHE A 43 1.57 -6.46 -7.76
CA PHE A 43 2.30 -5.29 -7.28
C PHE A 43 3.39 -4.85 -8.25
N GLU A 44 4.27 -5.77 -8.65
CA GLU A 44 5.37 -5.44 -9.56
C GLU A 44 4.87 -4.93 -10.91
N ARG A 45 3.86 -5.59 -11.46
CA ARG A 45 3.25 -5.17 -12.73
C ARG A 45 2.64 -3.77 -12.61
N ASN A 46 1.93 -3.50 -11.53
CA ASN A 46 1.30 -2.20 -11.30
C ASN A 46 2.34 -1.11 -11.07
N TYR A 47 3.37 -1.40 -10.27
CA TYR A 47 4.45 -0.47 -10.03
C TYR A 47 5.19 -0.13 -11.35
N ASN A 48 5.56 -1.16 -12.12
CA ASN A 48 6.25 -0.98 -13.39
C ASN A 48 5.37 -0.24 -14.40
N GLY A 49 4.06 -0.49 -14.41
CA GLY A 49 3.13 0.24 -15.26
C GLY A 49 3.12 1.74 -14.95
N CYS A 50 3.13 2.10 -13.67
CA CYS A 50 3.23 3.50 -13.26
C CYS A 50 4.54 4.13 -13.72
N VAL A 51 5.66 3.44 -13.55
CA VAL A 51 6.97 3.93 -13.98
C VAL A 51 7.00 4.13 -15.50
N ASP A 52 6.54 3.14 -16.25
CA ASP A 52 6.59 3.15 -17.72
C ASP A 52 5.76 4.27 -18.33
N TYR A 53 4.64 4.62 -17.70
CA TYR A 53 3.72 5.66 -18.21
C TYR A 53 3.78 6.96 -17.42
N GLY A 54 4.77 7.10 -16.53
CA GLY A 54 5.00 8.34 -15.80
C GLY A 54 3.89 8.71 -14.82
N ILE A 55 3.19 7.74 -14.26
CA ILE A 55 2.14 7.94 -13.27
C ILE A 55 2.76 7.89 -11.88
N PRO A 56 2.72 8.99 -11.11
CA PRO A 56 3.24 8.99 -9.74
C PRO A 56 2.51 7.95 -8.88
N ALA A 57 3.27 7.12 -8.16
CA ALA A 57 2.72 6.03 -7.37
C ALA A 57 2.97 6.16 -5.89
N GLY A 58 1.99 5.79 -5.08
CA GLY A 58 2.11 5.46 -3.68
C GLY A 58 1.68 4.02 -3.49
N VAL A 59 1.75 3.53 -2.27
CA VAL A 59 1.31 2.17 -1.95
C VAL A 59 0.38 2.18 -0.74
N TYR A 60 -0.47 1.16 -0.63
CA TYR A 60 -1.24 0.94 0.58
C TYR A 60 -1.05 -0.49 1.09
N LYS A 61 -1.04 -0.61 2.41
CA LYS A 61 -1.00 -1.87 3.13
C LYS A 61 -2.35 -2.08 3.82
N PHE A 62 -3.10 -3.09 3.41
CA PHE A 62 -4.26 -3.54 4.17
C PHE A 62 -3.76 -4.38 5.33
N SER A 63 -3.94 -3.88 6.57
CA SER A 63 -3.42 -4.54 7.75
C SER A 63 -4.34 -5.65 8.24
N TYR A 64 -3.76 -6.78 8.57
CA TYR A 64 -4.43 -7.89 9.26
C TYR A 64 -3.93 -8.05 10.70
N ALA A 65 -3.09 -7.13 11.17
CA ALA A 65 -2.42 -7.23 12.46
C ALA A 65 -3.39 -7.14 13.63
N LEU A 66 -3.23 -8.02 14.60
CA LEU A 66 -4.01 -8.04 15.84
C LEU A 66 -3.13 -7.74 17.06
N SER A 67 -1.85 -7.42 16.84
CA SER A 67 -0.89 -7.10 17.90
C SER A 67 0.20 -6.18 17.39
N VAL A 68 0.93 -5.56 18.30
CA VAL A 68 2.08 -4.72 17.95
C VAL A 68 3.16 -5.54 17.25
N ALA A 69 3.43 -6.76 17.70
CA ALA A 69 4.39 -7.63 17.03
C ALA A 69 4.00 -7.93 15.59
N ALA A 70 2.72 -8.18 15.34
CA ALA A 70 2.21 -8.47 13.99
C ALA A 70 2.31 -7.24 13.07
N VAL A 71 1.93 -6.04 13.54
CA VAL A 71 2.03 -4.83 12.73
C VAL A 71 3.48 -4.47 12.43
N ARG A 72 4.39 -4.78 13.36
CA ARG A 72 5.83 -4.59 13.13
C ARG A 72 6.32 -5.43 11.97
N GLN A 73 5.91 -6.70 11.90
CA GLN A 73 6.24 -7.57 10.78
C GLN A 73 5.68 -7.03 9.46
N GLU A 74 4.45 -6.52 9.47
CA GLU A 74 3.86 -5.90 8.29
C GLU A 74 4.66 -4.69 7.81
N ALA A 75 5.05 -3.83 8.73
CA ALA A 75 5.83 -2.63 8.42
C ALA A 75 7.21 -2.97 7.86
N GLU A 76 7.90 -3.93 8.47
CA GLU A 76 9.21 -4.39 8.02
C GLU A 76 9.14 -4.99 6.62
N ARG A 77 8.07 -5.73 6.30
CA ARG A 77 7.84 -6.29 4.97
C ARG A 77 7.67 -5.18 3.93
N VAL A 78 6.90 -4.14 4.25
CA VAL A 78 6.70 -2.99 3.37
C VAL A 78 8.04 -2.30 3.09
N VAL A 79 8.85 -2.06 4.12
CA VAL A 79 10.18 -1.46 3.99
C VAL A 79 11.06 -2.30 3.07
N ASP A 80 11.10 -3.62 3.27
CA ASP A 80 11.89 -4.53 2.44
C ASP A 80 11.49 -4.48 0.97
N ILE A 81 10.20 -4.49 0.68
CA ILE A 81 9.69 -4.45 -0.69
C ILE A 81 10.04 -3.13 -1.36
N LEU A 82 9.99 -2.02 -0.62
CA LEU A 82 10.21 -0.68 -1.16
C LEU A 82 11.67 -0.22 -1.15
N ARG A 83 12.58 -1.00 -0.61
CA ARG A 83 13.98 -0.59 -0.36
C ARG A 83 14.68 0.03 -1.56
N GLU A 84 14.43 -0.47 -2.75
CA GLU A 84 15.06 0.01 -3.99
C GLU A 84 14.10 0.72 -4.93
N ARG A 85 12.90 1.06 -4.43
CA ARG A 85 11.86 1.70 -5.22
C ARG A 85 11.62 3.13 -4.76
N GLN A 86 11.27 3.99 -5.71
CA GLN A 86 10.92 5.38 -5.41
C GLN A 86 9.42 5.57 -5.50
N LEU A 87 8.86 6.23 -4.48
CA LEU A 87 7.46 6.59 -4.43
C LEU A 87 7.32 8.10 -4.39
N ARG A 88 6.40 8.65 -5.18
CA ARG A 88 6.07 10.08 -5.15
C ARG A 88 4.95 10.40 -4.17
N TYR A 89 4.15 9.41 -3.83
CA TYR A 89 3.08 9.51 -2.83
C TYR A 89 3.42 8.62 -1.65
N PRO A 90 2.87 8.92 -0.46
CA PRO A 90 3.24 8.20 0.75
C PRO A 90 2.74 6.77 0.77
N VAL A 91 3.19 6.04 1.78
CA VAL A 91 2.64 4.73 2.14
C VAL A 91 1.42 4.96 3.03
N PHE A 92 0.30 4.36 2.65
CA PHE A 92 -0.94 4.41 3.43
C PHE A 92 -1.16 3.09 4.17
N LEU A 93 -1.61 3.18 5.41
CA LEU A 93 -2.01 2.01 6.19
C LEU A 93 -3.52 1.96 6.30
N ASP A 94 -4.12 0.86 5.86
CA ASP A 94 -5.55 0.62 5.96
C ASP A 94 -5.84 -0.32 7.14
N LEU A 95 -6.51 0.19 8.17
CA LEU A 95 -6.82 -0.51 9.41
C LEU A 95 -8.31 -0.80 9.54
N GLU A 96 -8.90 -1.46 8.55
CA GLU A 96 -10.34 -1.75 8.53
C GLU A 96 -10.68 -3.24 8.64
N TYR A 97 -9.70 -4.10 8.88
CA TYR A 97 -9.96 -5.53 9.07
C TYR A 97 -10.92 -5.75 10.25
N SER A 98 -11.99 -6.50 10.01
CA SER A 98 -13.08 -6.64 11.00
C SER A 98 -12.62 -7.14 12.36
N ASN A 99 -11.64 -8.05 12.41
CA ASN A 99 -11.10 -8.54 13.68
C ASN A 99 -10.34 -7.49 14.48
N GLN A 100 -9.86 -6.42 13.83
CA GLN A 100 -9.18 -5.32 14.51
C GLN A 100 -10.13 -4.47 15.35
N ARG A 101 -11.39 -4.42 15.00
CA ARG A 101 -12.40 -3.65 15.75
C ARG A 101 -12.51 -4.11 17.21
N ARG A 102 -12.22 -5.38 17.48
CA ARG A 102 -12.26 -5.96 18.82
C ARG A 102 -11.12 -5.50 19.71
N LEU A 103 -10.07 -4.93 19.13
CA LEU A 103 -8.89 -4.47 19.87
C LEU A 103 -9.13 -3.16 20.62
N GLY A 104 -10.14 -2.39 20.21
CA GLY A 104 -10.41 -1.06 20.75
C GLY A 104 -9.53 0.01 20.12
N GLN A 105 -9.98 1.26 20.25
CA GLN A 105 -9.36 2.39 19.57
C GLN A 105 -7.91 2.64 19.99
N LYS A 106 -7.59 2.50 21.27
CA LYS A 106 -6.22 2.73 21.76
C LYS A 106 -5.23 1.77 21.15
N MET A 107 -5.60 0.50 20.99
CA MET A 107 -4.74 -0.49 20.37
C MET A 107 -4.57 -0.21 18.87
N ILE A 108 -5.65 0.18 18.18
CA ILE A 108 -5.60 0.54 16.76
C ILE A 108 -4.65 1.73 16.54
N GLU A 109 -4.73 2.75 17.38
CA GLU A 109 -3.82 3.89 17.34
C GLU A 109 -2.37 3.46 17.56
N ARG A 110 -2.14 2.54 18.46
CA ARG A 110 -0.82 1.99 18.74
C ARG A 110 -0.25 1.20 17.57
N LEU A 111 -1.08 0.43 16.88
CA LEU A 111 -0.69 -0.27 15.65
C LEU A 111 -0.28 0.73 14.56
N ALA A 112 -1.06 1.76 14.36
CA ALA A 112 -0.79 2.80 13.37
C ALA A 112 0.54 3.53 13.68
N GLU A 113 0.77 3.90 14.92
CA GLU A 113 2.02 4.55 15.36
C GLU A 113 3.24 3.68 15.12
N GLU A 114 3.18 2.41 15.48
CA GLU A 114 4.29 1.48 15.30
C GLU A 114 4.60 1.28 13.82
N PHE A 115 3.59 1.12 12.99
CA PHE A 115 3.75 1.01 11.54
C PHE A 115 4.43 2.26 10.98
N ARG A 116 3.91 3.43 11.33
CA ARG A 116 4.47 4.70 10.87
C ARG A 116 5.94 4.86 11.27
N ARG A 117 6.28 4.54 12.51
CA ARG A 117 7.65 4.64 13.02
C ARG A 117 8.61 3.81 12.18
N ILE A 118 8.26 2.58 11.89
CA ILE A 118 9.12 1.66 11.13
C ILE A 118 9.26 2.08 9.68
N VAL A 119 8.16 2.46 9.04
CA VAL A 119 8.16 2.86 7.62
C VAL A 119 8.92 4.16 7.42
N VAL A 120 8.79 5.13 8.33
CA VAL A 120 9.50 6.41 8.24
C VAL A 120 11.00 6.22 8.47
N ASP A 121 11.38 5.36 9.41
CA ASP A 121 12.79 5.11 9.76
C ASP A 121 13.49 4.17 8.77
N GLY A 122 12.71 3.39 8.03
CA GLY A 122 13.22 2.38 7.09
C GLY A 122 13.56 2.84 5.67
#